data_2c5c2c7ec112c40219e3433e83caabcb
#
_entry.id   2c5c2c7ec112c40219e3433e83caabcb
#
_cell.length_a   1.000
_cell.length_b   1.000
_cell.length_c   1.000
_cell.angle_alpha   90.00
_cell.angle_beta   90.00
_cell.angle_gamma   90.00
#
_symmetry.space_group_name_H-M   'P 1'
#
loop_
_entity.id
_entity.type
_entity.pdbx_description
1 polymer ?
#
loop_
_entity_poly.entity_id
_entity_poly.type
_entity_poly.pdbx_seq_one_letter_code
_entity_poly.pdbx_strand_id
1 'polypeptide(L)'
;MDRYVLLVKAPKGKDISAFREKVRELAESEGLKAELHRCIGLTVDGVIIHNNGVVLIKRRNEPFKGRYALPGGFVEYGESVEEALRREMKEETGLDVIPVKLVGVYSRPDRDPRGHTVTVAFLCIGMGQLKAGDDAKEVHVVPVEEALRMELAFDHSEILRDALGVGR
;
A
#
# COMPACT_ATOMS: atom_id res chain seq x y z
N MET A 1 -27.20 -9.42 -8.30
CA MET A 1 -26.40 -10.66 -8.09
C MET A 1 -25.19 -10.26 -7.25
N ASP A 2 -25.10 -10.78 -6.04
CA ASP A 2 -24.01 -10.48 -5.14
C ASP A 2 -22.74 -11.21 -5.59
N ARG A 3 -21.58 -10.54 -5.46
CA ARG A 3 -20.28 -11.10 -5.80
C ARG A 3 -19.45 -11.24 -4.52
N TYR A 4 -18.95 -12.45 -4.31
CA TYR A 4 -18.02 -12.73 -3.21
C TYR A 4 -16.63 -13.00 -3.79
N VAL A 5 -15.59 -12.52 -3.11
CA VAL A 5 -14.21 -12.74 -3.53
C VAL A 5 -13.50 -13.63 -2.50
N LEU A 6 -12.99 -14.76 -2.98
CA LEU A 6 -12.11 -15.62 -2.20
C LEU A 6 -10.66 -15.33 -2.60
N LEU A 7 -9.85 -14.82 -1.67
CA LEU A 7 -8.43 -14.58 -1.92
C LEU A 7 -7.62 -15.85 -1.70
N VAL A 8 -7.07 -16.39 -2.79
CA VAL A 8 -6.14 -17.53 -2.75
C VAL A 8 -4.72 -17.04 -2.99
N LYS A 9 -3.84 -17.26 -2.02
CA LYS A 9 -2.41 -16.94 -2.14
C LYS A 9 -1.65 -18.18 -2.62
N ALA A 10 -0.91 -18.06 -3.71
CA ALA A 10 -0.05 -19.11 -4.24
C ALA A 10 1.36 -18.56 -4.51
N PRO A 11 2.43 -19.36 -4.38
CA PRO A 11 3.76 -18.96 -4.79
C PRO A 11 3.81 -18.52 -6.26
N LYS A 12 4.68 -17.56 -6.58
CA LYS A 12 4.87 -17.10 -7.96
C LYS A 12 5.22 -18.28 -8.87
N GLY A 13 4.53 -18.39 -10.01
CA GLY A 13 4.76 -19.48 -10.98
C GLY A 13 4.11 -20.82 -10.61
N LYS A 14 3.42 -20.94 -9.47
CA LYS A 14 2.67 -22.15 -9.13
C LYS A 14 1.54 -22.36 -10.12
N ASP A 15 1.49 -23.54 -10.73
CA ASP A 15 0.32 -23.96 -11.49
C ASP A 15 -0.86 -24.26 -10.56
N ILE A 16 -1.98 -23.57 -10.78
CA ILE A 16 -3.21 -23.71 -10.01
C ILE A 16 -4.36 -24.29 -10.84
N SER A 17 -4.08 -24.86 -12.01
CA SER A 17 -5.11 -25.35 -12.94
C SER A 17 -6.02 -26.38 -12.30
N ALA A 18 -5.45 -27.37 -11.62
CA ALA A 18 -6.21 -28.41 -10.92
C ALA A 18 -7.02 -27.84 -9.74
N PHE A 19 -6.49 -26.84 -9.03
CA PHE A 19 -7.24 -26.16 -7.97
C PHE A 19 -8.40 -25.35 -8.53
N ARG A 20 -8.18 -24.64 -9.64
CA ARG A 20 -9.23 -23.88 -10.35
C ARG A 20 -10.40 -24.78 -10.74
N GLU A 21 -10.11 -25.97 -11.27
CA GLU A 21 -11.16 -26.92 -11.69
C GLU A 21 -11.97 -27.41 -10.49
N LYS A 22 -11.31 -27.81 -9.38
CA LYS A 22 -12.00 -28.21 -8.16
C LYS A 22 -12.90 -27.11 -7.57
N VAL A 23 -12.46 -25.85 -7.63
CA VAL A 23 -13.27 -24.71 -7.16
C VAL A 23 -14.51 -24.53 -8.05
N ARG A 24 -14.37 -24.71 -9.36
CA ARG A 24 -15.47 -24.65 -10.30
C ARG A 24 -16.48 -25.76 -10.05
N GLU A 25 -16.05 -27.02 -9.98
CA GLU A 25 -16.88 -28.18 -9.70
C GLU A 25 -17.67 -28.03 -8.39
N LEU A 26 -16.99 -27.57 -7.33
CA LEU A 26 -17.63 -27.32 -6.04
C LEU A 26 -18.70 -26.23 -6.15
N ALA A 27 -18.40 -25.13 -6.80
CA ALA A 27 -19.37 -24.04 -6.98
C ALA A 27 -20.59 -24.52 -7.77
N GLU A 28 -20.40 -25.26 -8.85
CA GLU A 28 -21.48 -25.80 -9.67
C GLU A 28 -22.37 -26.76 -8.87
N SER A 29 -21.80 -27.60 -8.01
CA SER A 29 -22.57 -28.49 -7.14
C SER A 29 -23.48 -27.76 -6.15
N GLU A 30 -23.13 -26.53 -5.79
CA GLU A 30 -23.94 -25.66 -4.92
C GLU A 30 -24.81 -24.66 -5.69
N GLY A 31 -24.94 -24.82 -7.03
CA GLY A 31 -25.69 -23.90 -7.88
C GLY A 31 -25.07 -22.50 -8.02
N LEU A 32 -23.77 -22.40 -7.77
CA LEU A 32 -22.99 -21.16 -7.86
C LEU A 32 -22.10 -21.15 -9.10
N LYS A 33 -21.62 -19.98 -9.48
CA LYS A 33 -20.61 -19.82 -10.52
C LYS A 33 -19.32 -19.27 -9.91
N ALA A 34 -18.21 -19.99 -10.09
CA ALA A 34 -16.89 -19.53 -9.65
C ALA A 34 -15.98 -19.21 -10.84
N GLU A 35 -15.32 -18.06 -10.76
CA GLU A 35 -14.29 -17.64 -11.71
C GLU A 35 -13.05 -17.21 -10.92
N LEU A 36 -11.89 -17.77 -11.25
CA LEU A 36 -10.63 -17.35 -10.66
C LEU A 36 -9.88 -16.42 -11.60
N HIS A 37 -9.68 -15.20 -11.14
CA HIS A 37 -8.90 -14.20 -11.83
C HIS A 37 -7.69 -13.79 -10.99
N ARG A 38 -6.63 -13.29 -11.64
CA ARG A 38 -5.57 -12.59 -10.95
C ARG A 38 -6.11 -11.23 -10.51
N CYS A 39 -6.04 -10.94 -9.22
CA CYS A 39 -6.46 -9.65 -8.69
C CYS A 39 -5.28 -8.67 -8.71
N ILE A 40 -5.56 -7.43 -9.08
CA ILE A 40 -4.68 -6.29 -8.84
C ILE A 40 -5.01 -5.76 -7.45
N GLY A 41 -3.99 -5.60 -6.60
CA GLY A 41 -4.16 -4.99 -5.30
C GLY A 41 -4.23 -3.46 -5.43
N LEU A 42 -5.20 -2.82 -4.78
CA LEU A 42 -5.26 -1.37 -4.66
C LEU A 42 -4.69 -0.96 -3.30
N THR A 43 -3.73 -0.03 -3.31
CA THR A 43 -3.10 0.52 -2.11
C THR A 43 -3.14 2.04 -2.12
N VAL A 44 -2.85 2.63 -0.98
CA VAL A 44 -2.62 4.07 -0.81
C VAL A 44 -1.28 4.28 -0.14
N ASP A 45 -0.58 5.36 -0.51
CA ASP A 45 0.66 5.79 0.14
C ASP A 45 0.58 7.28 0.49
N GLY A 46 1.05 7.65 1.69
CA GLY A 46 1.04 9.03 2.17
C GLY A 46 2.44 9.63 2.26
N VAL A 47 2.71 10.69 1.51
CA VAL A 47 3.85 11.58 1.77
C VAL A 47 3.40 12.59 2.80
N ILE A 48 3.66 12.32 4.08
CA ILE A 48 3.20 13.14 5.19
C ILE A 48 4.28 14.15 5.57
N ILE A 49 3.96 15.43 5.48
CA ILE A 49 4.79 16.49 6.04
C ILE A 49 4.34 16.74 7.48
N HIS A 50 5.28 16.60 8.41
CA HIS A 50 5.06 16.80 9.85
C HIS A 50 6.35 17.37 10.48
N ASN A 51 6.22 18.41 11.32
CA ASN A 51 7.38 19.05 12.01
C ASN A 51 8.58 19.34 11.08
N ASN A 52 8.33 19.91 9.90
CA ASN A 52 9.31 20.25 8.88
C ASN A 52 10.09 19.06 8.27
N GLY A 53 9.58 17.86 8.38
CA GLY A 53 10.17 16.66 7.78
C GLY A 53 9.12 15.77 7.14
N VAL A 54 9.57 14.68 6.56
CA VAL A 54 8.77 13.61 5.98
C VAL A 54 8.63 12.48 6.98
N VAL A 55 7.41 11.99 7.19
CA VAL A 55 7.17 10.83 8.03
C VAL A 55 7.50 9.57 7.25
N LEU A 56 8.41 8.77 7.76
CA LEU A 56 8.78 7.47 7.22
C LEU A 56 8.57 6.38 8.27
N ILE A 57 8.17 5.21 7.83
CA ILE A 57 8.08 4.02 8.65
C ILE A 57 9.25 3.07 8.32
N LYS A 58 9.71 2.32 9.31
CA LYS A 58 10.66 1.24 9.08
C LYS A 58 9.90 -0.07 9.01
N ARG A 59 10.01 -0.76 7.88
CA ARG A 59 9.26 -1.97 7.61
C ARG A 59 9.61 -3.11 8.56
N ARG A 60 8.61 -3.74 9.15
CA ARG A 60 8.76 -4.89 10.05
C ARG A 60 8.91 -6.21 9.30
N ASN A 61 8.22 -6.34 8.17
CA ASN A 61 8.07 -7.59 7.42
C ASN A 61 8.67 -7.52 6.01
N GLU A 62 8.95 -8.69 5.44
CA GLU A 62 9.29 -8.80 4.02
C GLU A 62 8.08 -8.44 3.12
N PRO A 63 8.31 -7.95 1.91
CA PRO A 63 9.59 -7.56 1.31
C PRO A 63 10.15 -6.27 1.90
N PHE A 64 11.45 -6.06 1.74
CA PHE A 64 12.18 -4.88 2.20
C PHE A 64 12.19 -4.67 3.72
N LYS A 65 12.19 -5.75 4.51
CA LYS A 65 12.33 -5.69 5.97
C LYS A 65 13.52 -4.83 6.40
N GLY A 66 13.27 -3.90 7.32
CA GLY A 66 14.27 -2.99 7.85
C GLY A 66 14.54 -1.75 6.99
N ARG A 67 14.03 -1.67 5.76
CA ARG A 67 14.10 -0.45 4.94
C ARG A 67 13.04 0.56 5.36
N TYR A 68 13.32 1.83 5.11
CA TYR A 68 12.34 2.89 5.25
C TYR A 68 11.36 2.89 4.07
N ALA A 69 10.13 3.27 4.36
CA ALA A 69 9.05 3.37 3.38
C ALA A 69 8.13 4.55 3.72
N LEU A 70 7.37 5.01 2.77
CA LEU A 70 6.19 5.83 3.04
C LEU A 70 5.16 4.98 3.78
N PRO A 71 4.40 5.55 4.74
CA PRO A 71 3.27 4.86 5.33
C PRO A 71 2.18 4.63 4.29
N GLY A 72 1.51 3.48 4.37
CA GLY A 72 0.46 3.10 3.44
C GLY A 72 0.04 1.64 3.55
N GLY A 73 -1.07 1.31 2.91
CA GLY A 73 -1.63 -0.03 2.96
C GLY A 73 -2.71 -0.28 1.93
N PHE A 74 -3.38 -1.42 2.06
CA PHE A 74 -4.43 -1.81 1.13
C PHE A 74 -5.74 -1.06 1.40
N VAL A 75 -6.41 -0.69 0.31
CA VAL A 75 -7.80 -0.21 0.37
C VAL A 75 -8.71 -1.39 0.69
N GLU A 76 -9.54 -1.24 1.70
CA GLU A 76 -10.51 -2.24 2.10
C GLU A 76 -11.82 -2.11 1.31
N TYR A 77 -12.58 -3.20 1.27
CA TYR A 77 -13.87 -3.18 0.59
C TYR A 77 -14.84 -2.20 1.30
N GLY A 78 -15.39 -1.29 0.51
CA GLY A 78 -16.38 -0.33 0.99
C GLY A 78 -15.83 1.02 1.43
N GLU A 79 -14.51 1.22 1.38
CA GLU A 79 -13.89 2.53 1.65
C GLU A 79 -13.37 3.20 0.36
N SER A 80 -13.36 4.52 0.35
CA SER A 80 -12.68 5.30 -0.68
C SER A 80 -11.16 5.31 -0.43
N VAL A 81 -10.38 5.70 -1.44
CA VAL A 81 -8.92 5.82 -1.28
C VAL A 81 -8.52 6.89 -0.25
N GLU A 82 -9.32 7.93 -0.06
CA GLU A 82 -9.10 8.96 0.96
C GLU A 82 -9.42 8.45 2.38
N GLU A 83 -10.42 7.57 2.53
CA GLU A 83 -10.73 6.91 3.80
C GLU A 83 -9.64 5.92 4.17
N ALA A 84 -9.22 5.06 3.22
CA ALA A 84 -8.09 4.15 3.38
C ALA A 84 -6.82 4.90 3.79
N LEU A 85 -6.52 6.01 3.12
CA LEU A 85 -5.37 6.85 3.44
C LEU A 85 -5.41 7.31 4.90
N ARG A 86 -6.53 7.88 5.36
CA ARG A 86 -6.65 8.36 6.74
C ARG A 86 -6.53 7.23 7.76
N ARG A 87 -7.14 6.09 7.48
CA ARG A 87 -7.07 4.90 8.35
C ARG A 87 -5.63 4.39 8.46
N GLU A 88 -4.96 4.13 7.33
CA GLU A 88 -3.59 3.63 7.30
C GLU A 88 -2.60 4.60 7.97
N MET A 89 -2.71 5.91 7.69
CA MET A 89 -1.85 6.91 8.33
C MET A 89 -2.05 6.93 9.84
N LYS A 90 -3.29 6.81 10.31
CA LYS A 90 -3.60 6.73 11.74
C LYS A 90 -3.04 5.46 12.38
N GLU A 91 -3.22 4.32 11.74
CA GLU A 91 -2.78 3.01 12.22
C GLU A 91 -1.25 2.91 12.29
N GLU A 92 -0.55 3.33 11.22
CA GLU A 92 0.90 3.18 11.14
C GLU A 92 1.70 4.29 11.85
N THR A 93 1.17 5.51 11.91
CA THR A 93 1.92 6.68 12.39
C THR A 93 1.32 7.37 13.61
N GLY A 94 0.07 7.07 13.95
CA GLY A 94 -0.69 7.76 15.00
C GLY A 94 -1.19 9.15 14.61
N LEU A 95 -0.82 9.65 13.43
CA LEU A 95 -1.20 10.99 12.98
C LEU A 95 -2.60 11.00 12.34
N ASP A 96 -3.31 12.09 12.55
CA ASP A 96 -4.42 12.48 11.69
C ASP A 96 -3.86 13.24 10.49
N VAL A 97 -4.34 12.95 9.27
CA VAL A 97 -3.81 13.56 8.06
C VAL A 97 -4.86 14.32 7.29
N ILE A 98 -4.43 15.45 6.71
CA ILE A 98 -5.19 16.21 5.73
C ILE A 98 -4.53 15.97 4.37
N PRO A 99 -5.19 15.26 3.42
CA PRO A 99 -4.72 15.18 2.05
C PRO A 99 -4.75 16.58 1.41
N VAL A 100 -3.60 17.00 0.90
CA VAL A 100 -3.44 18.33 0.26
C VAL A 100 -3.48 18.20 -1.25
N LYS A 101 -2.89 17.12 -1.78
CA LYS A 101 -2.74 16.92 -3.22
C LYS A 101 -2.67 15.44 -3.55
N LEU A 102 -3.37 15.02 -4.60
CA LEU A 102 -3.09 13.76 -5.28
C LEU A 102 -1.74 13.89 -5.99
N VAL A 103 -0.77 13.07 -5.61
CA VAL A 103 0.56 13.03 -6.24
C VAL A 103 0.48 12.29 -7.57
N GLY A 104 -0.11 11.11 -7.56
CA GLY A 104 -0.27 10.29 -8.75
C GLY A 104 -0.79 8.88 -8.46
N VAL A 105 -0.88 8.12 -9.55
CA VAL A 105 -1.20 6.69 -9.53
C VAL A 105 0.02 5.93 -10.07
N TYR A 106 0.53 5.02 -9.27
CA TYR A 106 1.72 4.23 -9.60
C TYR A 106 1.30 2.77 -9.81
N SER A 107 1.39 2.30 -11.05
CA SER A 107 0.74 1.05 -11.48
C SER A 107 1.66 0.08 -12.22
N ARG A 108 2.97 0.29 -12.19
CA ARG A 108 3.90 -0.65 -12.85
C ARG A 108 3.73 -2.06 -12.25
N PRO A 109 3.59 -3.11 -13.08
CA PRO A 109 3.33 -4.47 -12.60
C PRO A 109 4.42 -5.05 -11.69
N ASP A 110 5.63 -4.51 -11.77
CA ASP A 110 6.83 -4.95 -11.06
C ASP A 110 7.18 -4.09 -9.84
N ARG A 111 6.36 -3.06 -9.53
CA ARG A 111 6.62 -2.16 -8.39
C ARG A 111 6.62 -2.86 -7.03
N ASP A 112 5.85 -3.94 -6.90
CA ASP A 112 5.75 -4.75 -5.69
C ASP A 112 6.11 -6.22 -6.01
N PRO A 113 7.15 -6.79 -5.37
CA PRO A 113 7.53 -8.17 -5.63
C PRO A 113 6.50 -9.22 -5.18
N ARG A 114 5.53 -8.84 -4.33
CA ARG A 114 4.45 -9.73 -3.89
C ARG A 114 3.40 -9.99 -4.98
N GLY A 115 3.22 -9.03 -5.91
CA GLY A 115 2.25 -9.12 -6.99
C GLY A 115 1.95 -7.77 -7.60
N HIS A 116 1.03 -7.73 -8.59
CA HIS A 116 0.63 -6.48 -9.21
C HIS A 116 -0.21 -5.65 -8.24
N THR A 117 0.33 -4.55 -7.77
CA THR A 117 -0.37 -3.54 -6.97
C THR A 117 -0.41 -2.21 -7.71
N VAL A 118 -1.47 -1.46 -7.47
CA VAL A 118 -1.62 -0.07 -7.91
C VAL A 118 -1.76 0.78 -6.67
N THR A 119 -0.94 1.80 -6.52
CA THR A 119 -1.09 2.74 -5.40
C THR A 119 -1.56 4.10 -5.86
N VAL A 120 -2.42 4.70 -5.05
CA VAL A 120 -2.81 6.10 -5.14
C VAL A 120 -2.05 6.87 -4.06
N ALA A 121 -1.13 7.73 -4.48
CA ALA A 121 -0.25 8.46 -3.57
C ALA A 121 -0.73 9.90 -3.33
N PHE A 122 -0.69 10.33 -2.09
CA PHE A 122 -1.12 11.66 -1.66
C PHE A 122 -0.01 12.40 -0.92
N LEU A 123 0.09 13.70 -1.14
CA LEU A 123 0.81 14.62 -0.26
C LEU A 123 -0.15 15.04 0.86
N CYS A 124 0.30 14.91 2.11
CA CYS A 124 -0.51 15.14 3.30
C CYS A 124 0.19 16.06 4.30
N ILE A 125 -0.60 16.76 5.10
CA ILE A 125 -0.15 17.41 6.34
C ILE A 125 -0.56 16.52 7.50
N GLY A 126 0.43 16.13 8.32
CA GLY A 126 0.21 15.34 9.55
C GLY A 126 -0.02 16.20 10.76
N MET A 127 -1.00 15.82 11.59
CA MET A 127 -1.35 16.48 12.84
C MET A 127 -1.34 15.47 14.00
N GLY A 128 -1.00 15.93 15.19
CA GLY A 128 -0.96 15.10 16.39
C GLY A 128 0.44 14.63 16.75
N GLN A 129 0.53 13.54 17.51
CA GLN A 129 1.79 12.97 17.98
C GLN A 129 2.08 11.66 17.26
N LEU A 130 3.32 11.51 16.82
CA LEU A 130 3.81 10.27 16.23
C LEU A 130 3.74 9.11 17.22
N LYS A 131 3.20 7.99 16.75
CA LYS A 131 3.19 6.73 17.47
C LYS A 131 3.24 5.59 16.46
N ALA A 132 4.26 4.75 16.54
CA ALA A 132 4.34 3.56 15.68
C ALA A 132 3.16 2.63 15.95
N GLY A 133 2.51 2.19 14.89
CA GLY A 133 1.47 1.17 14.93
C GLY A 133 2.05 -0.26 14.96
N ASP A 134 1.17 -1.24 14.99
CA ASP A 134 1.56 -2.65 15.17
C ASP A 134 2.38 -3.21 14.00
N ASP A 135 2.14 -2.74 12.78
CA ASP A 135 2.83 -3.19 11.56
C ASP A 135 4.11 -2.40 11.25
N ALA A 136 4.25 -1.20 11.79
CA ALA A 136 5.48 -0.40 11.71
C ALA A 136 6.41 -0.78 12.86
N LYS A 137 7.67 -1.08 12.54
CA LYS A 137 8.69 -1.29 13.56
C LYS A 137 9.03 0.01 14.29
N GLU A 138 9.14 1.08 13.53
CA GLU A 138 9.51 2.41 13.98
C GLU A 138 8.88 3.44 13.04
N VAL A 139 8.53 4.60 13.56
CA VAL A 139 8.09 5.77 12.79
C VAL A 139 9.00 6.95 13.10
N HIS A 140 9.44 7.67 12.07
CA HIS A 140 10.38 8.77 12.19
C HIS A 140 9.94 9.97 11.36
N VAL A 141 10.26 11.18 11.87
CA VAL A 141 10.30 12.39 11.04
C VAL A 141 11.72 12.56 10.54
N VAL A 142 11.90 12.48 9.24
CA VAL A 142 13.20 12.61 8.59
C VAL A 142 13.25 13.96 7.87
N PRO A 143 14.32 14.75 8.00
CA PRO A 143 14.47 15.98 7.23
C PRO A 143 14.28 15.72 5.73
N VAL A 144 13.57 16.60 5.04
CA VAL A 144 13.22 16.43 3.61
C VAL A 144 14.44 16.12 2.75
N GLU A 145 15.54 16.86 2.95
CA GLU A 145 16.77 16.69 2.17
C GLU A 145 17.43 15.32 2.41
N GLU A 146 17.33 14.80 3.63
CA GLU A 146 17.83 13.48 3.99
C GLU A 146 16.95 12.39 3.37
N ALA A 147 15.62 12.50 3.51
CA ALA A 147 14.66 11.56 2.94
C ALA A 147 14.81 11.41 1.42
N LEU A 148 15.11 12.52 0.71
CA LEU A 148 15.35 12.53 -0.75
C LEU A 148 16.63 11.79 -1.17
N ARG A 149 17.60 11.62 -0.25
CA ARG A 149 18.85 10.87 -0.49
C ARG A 149 18.73 9.40 -0.10
N MET A 150 17.69 9.03 0.65
CA MET A 150 17.47 7.65 1.09
C MET A 150 16.95 6.78 -0.04
N GLU A 151 17.40 5.53 -0.06
CA GLU A 151 16.79 4.48 -0.88
C GLU A 151 15.62 3.87 -0.11
N LEU A 152 14.42 4.29 -0.43
CA LEU A 152 13.20 3.79 0.18
C LEU A 152 12.80 2.43 -0.42
N ALA A 153 11.94 1.70 0.29
CA ALA A 153 11.34 0.47 -0.20
C ALA A 153 10.43 0.74 -1.42
N PHE A 154 10.25 -0.27 -2.26
CA PHE A 154 9.43 -0.18 -3.46
C PHE A 154 9.87 0.95 -4.41
N ASP A 155 8.91 1.68 -4.96
CA ASP A 155 9.09 2.90 -5.75
C ASP A 155 8.86 4.19 -4.93
N HIS A 156 8.91 4.09 -3.59
CA HIS A 156 8.59 5.20 -2.68
C HIS A 156 9.56 6.40 -2.81
N SER A 157 10.80 6.18 -3.25
CA SER A 157 11.70 7.29 -3.56
C SER A 157 11.23 8.11 -4.78
N GLU A 158 10.59 7.46 -5.76
CA GLU A 158 9.98 8.14 -6.91
C GLU A 158 8.76 8.95 -6.45
N ILE A 159 7.85 8.32 -5.69
CA ILE A 159 6.65 8.97 -5.13
C ILE A 159 7.02 10.21 -4.31
N LEU A 160 8.04 10.09 -3.46
CA LEU A 160 8.51 11.20 -2.63
C LEU A 160 9.00 12.39 -3.47
N ARG A 161 9.81 12.14 -4.51
CA ARG A 161 10.30 13.21 -5.40
C ARG A 161 9.16 13.88 -6.16
N ASP A 162 8.24 13.10 -6.70
CA ASP A 162 7.08 13.63 -7.42
C ASP A 162 6.18 14.48 -6.51
N ALA A 163 5.98 14.05 -5.25
CA ALA A 163 5.20 14.80 -4.26
C ALA A 163 5.80 16.17 -3.95
N LEU A 164 7.12 16.24 -3.86
CA LEU A 164 7.87 17.45 -3.50
C LEU A 164 8.24 18.30 -4.72
N GLY A 165 7.91 17.87 -5.94
CA GLY A 165 8.23 18.58 -7.18
C GLY A 165 9.73 18.63 -7.48
N VAL A 166 10.51 17.70 -6.94
CA VAL A 166 11.93 17.55 -7.22
C VAL A 166 12.07 16.72 -8.49
N GLY A 167 12.52 17.35 -9.58
CA GLY A 167 12.68 16.70 -10.89
C GLY A 167 13.56 15.44 -10.83
N ARG A 168 13.32 14.57 -11.82
CA ARG A 168 14.14 13.37 -12.06
C ARG A 168 15.54 13.73 -12.50
#